data_948d4c49163dbee7dfe3489f1193eea0
#
_entry.id   948d4c49163dbee7dfe3489f1193eea0
#
_cell.length_a   1.000
_cell.length_b   1.000
_cell.length_c   1.000
_cell.angle_alpha   90.00
_cell.angle_beta   90.00
_cell.angle_gamma   90.00
#
_symmetry.space_group_name_H-M   'P 1'
#
loop_
_entity.id
_entity.type
_entity.pdbx_description
1 polymer ?
#
loop_
_entity_poly.entity_id
_entity_poly.type
_entity_poly.pdbx_seq_one_letter_code
_entity_poly.pdbx_strand_id
1 'polypeptide(L)'
;YRDLPVRFAEFGTVYRYEQSGELHGLTRVRGFTQDDAHLFVRPDQVKQEFINVIDLVLYVFNALGFEDFKAQISLRDPENKAKYIGSDENWEKAESAIIEAAAEKGLDTVVEYGEAAFYGPKLDFMVKDALGREWQLGTIQVDYNLPERFELEYTGTDNKKHRPVMIHRAPFGSMERFVAVLIEHCGGNFPLWLAPDQFTILPISEKYHDYAEKVSQFLKKYDICGPIDHRAETTGRKIRDAEVSKIPYIIIVGEREENEETISVRKHGGEDLGSISLEKFKDLITKEIDNLTAFNN
;
A
#
# COMPACT_ATOMS: atom_id res chain seq x y z
N TYR A 1 6.01 31.81 5.07
CA TYR A 1 7.13 30.88 4.89
C TYR A 1 7.33 29.93 6.08
N ARG A 2 6.84 30.35 7.28
CA ARG A 2 7.00 29.57 8.53
C ARG A 2 6.11 28.34 8.57
N ASP A 3 4.96 28.39 7.88
CA ASP A 3 3.96 27.33 7.90
C ASP A 3 4.19 26.30 6.79
N LEU A 4 5.08 26.58 5.82
CA LEU A 4 5.41 25.67 4.73
C LEU A 4 6.59 24.76 5.11
N PRO A 5 6.53 23.47 4.76
CA PRO A 5 5.54 22.81 3.91
C PRO A 5 4.21 22.51 4.63
N VAL A 6 3.08 22.66 3.94
CA VAL A 6 1.76 22.19 4.36
C VAL A 6 1.42 20.93 3.57
N ARG A 7 0.93 19.90 4.25
CA ARG A 7 0.60 18.61 3.64
C ARG A 7 -0.81 18.20 4.03
N PHE A 8 -1.68 18.07 3.03
CA PHE A 8 -3.04 17.55 3.18
C PHE A 8 -3.15 16.20 2.49
N ALA A 9 -3.76 15.23 3.17
CA ALA A 9 -3.97 13.89 2.64
C ALA A 9 -5.35 13.37 3.00
N GLU A 10 -5.93 12.58 2.10
CA GLU A 10 -7.20 11.90 2.32
C GLU A 10 -7.24 10.58 1.53
N PHE A 11 -8.14 9.69 1.94
CA PHE A 11 -8.64 8.64 1.05
C PHE A 11 -9.89 9.17 0.37
N GLY A 12 -9.70 9.77 -0.81
CA GLY A 12 -10.74 10.49 -1.53
C GLY A 12 -11.39 9.66 -2.63
N THR A 13 -12.70 9.82 -2.81
CA THR A 13 -13.41 9.19 -3.92
C THR A 13 -13.20 9.99 -5.21
N VAL A 14 -12.75 9.31 -6.27
CA VAL A 14 -12.51 9.88 -7.59
C VAL A 14 -13.40 9.22 -8.61
N TYR A 15 -13.99 10.03 -9.50
CA TYR A 15 -14.77 9.56 -10.63
C TYR A 15 -14.09 9.95 -11.94
N ARG A 16 -13.96 8.98 -12.86
CA ARG A 16 -13.43 9.19 -14.21
C ARG A 16 -14.37 8.60 -15.23
N TYR A 17 -14.63 9.34 -16.29
CA TYR A 17 -15.35 8.82 -17.45
C TYR A 17 -14.39 7.98 -18.29
N GLU A 18 -14.32 6.68 -17.95
CA GLU A 18 -13.58 5.70 -18.73
C GLU A 18 -14.49 5.13 -19.82
N GLN A 19 -13.95 4.88 -21.01
CA GLN A 19 -14.71 4.23 -22.08
C GLN A 19 -14.99 2.76 -21.71
N SER A 20 -16.13 2.21 -22.15
CA SER A 20 -16.55 0.87 -21.73
C SER A 20 -15.57 -0.22 -22.11
N GLY A 21 -14.86 -0.10 -23.23
CA GLY A 21 -13.84 -1.06 -23.68
C GLY A 21 -12.54 -1.04 -22.87
N GLU A 22 -12.34 -0.04 -22.01
CA GLU A 22 -11.15 0.09 -21.16
C GLU A 22 -11.36 -0.46 -19.75
N LEU A 23 -12.62 -0.72 -19.34
CA LEU A 23 -12.91 -1.23 -18.00
C LEU A 23 -12.42 -2.65 -17.82
N HIS A 24 -11.75 -2.92 -16.68
CA HIS A 24 -11.17 -4.23 -16.42
C HIS A 24 -11.16 -4.55 -14.91
N GLY A 25 -12.14 -5.35 -14.45
CA GLY A 25 -12.24 -5.78 -13.05
C GLY A 25 -12.05 -4.63 -12.06
N LEU A 26 -11.22 -4.82 -11.05
CA LEU A 26 -10.83 -3.76 -10.11
C LEU A 26 -9.68 -2.89 -10.61
N THR A 27 -8.96 -3.30 -11.66
CA THR A 27 -7.76 -2.59 -12.12
C THR A 27 -8.08 -1.33 -12.92
N ARG A 28 -9.27 -1.25 -13.56
CA ARG A 28 -9.75 -0.04 -14.24
C ARG A 28 -11.24 0.13 -14.10
N VAL A 29 -11.64 1.07 -13.26
CA VAL A 29 -13.02 1.36 -12.86
C VAL A 29 -13.33 2.84 -13.01
N ARG A 30 -14.62 3.19 -13.06
CA ARG A 30 -15.07 4.59 -13.19
C ARG A 30 -15.17 5.35 -11.88
N GLY A 31 -15.30 4.65 -10.76
CA GLY A 31 -15.29 5.20 -9.41
C GLY A 31 -14.31 4.43 -8.55
N PHE A 32 -13.39 5.11 -7.90
CA PHE A 32 -12.35 4.50 -7.08
C PHE A 32 -11.94 5.40 -5.93
N THR A 33 -11.28 4.81 -4.95
CA THR A 33 -10.67 5.53 -3.83
C THR A 33 -9.20 5.76 -4.12
N GLN A 34 -8.74 6.99 -3.95
CA GLN A 34 -7.33 7.35 -4.11
C GLN A 34 -6.75 7.82 -2.77
N ASP A 35 -5.54 7.39 -2.47
CA ASP A 35 -4.74 7.88 -1.35
C ASP A 35 -4.05 9.20 -1.70
N ASP A 36 -4.86 10.21 -1.95
CA ASP A 36 -4.44 11.47 -2.52
C ASP A 36 -3.85 12.41 -1.46
N ALA A 37 -2.78 13.11 -1.83
CA ALA A 37 -2.26 14.19 -1.02
C ALA A 37 -1.68 15.32 -1.87
N HIS A 38 -1.83 16.52 -1.30
CA HIS A 38 -1.35 17.76 -1.88
C HIS A 38 -0.39 18.43 -0.89
N LEU A 39 0.84 18.63 -1.32
CA LEU A 39 1.88 19.30 -0.54
C LEU A 39 2.08 20.70 -1.13
N PHE A 40 1.97 21.71 -0.29
CA PHE A 40 2.25 23.10 -0.65
C PHE A 40 3.61 23.46 -0.07
N VAL A 41 4.55 23.80 -0.95
CA VAL A 41 5.96 23.96 -0.58
C VAL A 41 6.54 25.27 -1.15
N ARG A 42 7.60 25.76 -0.54
CA ARG A 42 8.39 26.81 -1.17
C ARG A 42 9.24 26.23 -2.31
N PRO A 43 9.65 27.04 -3.31
CA PRO A 43 10.51 26.55 -4.39
C PRO A 43 11.81 25.86 -3.92
N ASP A 44 12.40 26.34 -2.83
CA ASP A 44 13.61 25.75 -2.23
C ASP A 44 13.38 24.42 -1.50
N GLN A 45 12.13 24.07 -1.22
CA GLN A 45 11.73 22.82 -0.55
C GLN A 45 11.32 21.72 -1.53
N VAL A 46 11.06 22.02 -2.82
CA VAL A 46 10.50 21.08 -3.81
C VAL A 46 11.30 19.78 -3.86
N LYS A 47 12.61 19.87 -4.05
CA LYS A 47 13.46 18.68 -4.20
C LYS A 47 13.41 17.79 -2.97
N GLN A 48 13.54 18.36 -1.76
CA GLN A 48 13.54 17.59 -0.52
C GLN A 48 12.17 16.95 -0.26
N GLU A 49 11.08 17.68 -0.48
CA GLU A 49 9.74 17.12 -0.30
C GLU A 49 9.43 16.05 -1.34
N PHE A 50 9.92 16.18 -2.57
CA PHE A 50 9.80 15.15 -3.58
C PHE A 50 10.55 13.87 -3.19
N ILE A 51 11.78 14.00 -2.65
CA ILE A 51 12.57 12.89 -2.10
C ILE A 51 11.82 12.21 -0.95
N ASN A 52 11.24 12.98 -0.01
CA ASN A 52 10.47 12.44 1.11
C ASN A 52 9.26 11.60 0.62
N VAL A 53 8.64 12.02 -0.49
CA VAL A 53 7.53 11.24 -1.09
C VAL A 53 8.05 9.98 -1.79
N ILE A 54 9.19 10.03 -2.47
CA ILE A 54 9.84 8.82 -3.02
C ILE A 54 10.09 7.82 -1.88
N ASP A 55 10.64 8.27 -0.75
CA ASP A 55 10.91 7.41 0.41
C ASP A 55 9.63 6.78 0.96
N LEU A 56 8.52 7.51 0.99
CA LEU A 56 7.22 6.98 1.37
C LEU A 56 6.75 5.87 0.41
N VAL A 57 6.87 6.08 -0.90
CA VAL A 57 6.49 5.07 -1.90
C VAL A 57 7.34 3.80 -1.75
N LEU A 58 8.66 3.97 -1.62
CA LEU A 58 9.59 2.86 -1.43
C LEU A 58 9.33 2.11 -0.12
N TYR A 59 9.01 2.81 0.96
CA TYR A 59 8.61 2.20 2.22
C TYR A 59 7.36 1.31 2.06
N VAL A 60 6.33 1.84 1.39
CA VAL A 60 5.09 1.09 1.12
C VAL A 60 5.38 -0.16 0.27
N PHE A 61 6.16 -0.02 -0.81
CA PHE A 61 6.47 -1.12 -1.70
C PHE A 61 7.28 -2.21 -0.98
N ASN A 62 8.28 -1.81 -0.20
CA ASN A 62 9.09 -2.74 0.58
C ASN A 62 8.25 -3.49 1.63
N ALA A 63 7.35 -2.79 2.35
CA ALA A 63 6.47 -3.41 3.35
C ALA A 63 5.52 -4.46 2.73
N LEU A 64 5.22 -4.33 1.43
CA LEU A 64 4.31 -5.20 0.68
C LEU A 64 5.06 -6.20 -0.23
N GLY A 65 6.40 -6.20 -0.20
CA GLY A 65 7.23 -7.11 -0.98
C GLY A 65 7.24 -6.83 -2.49
N PHE A 66 6.90 -5.61 -2.91
CA PHE A 66 7.06 -5.19 -4.31
C PHE A 66 8.52 -4.82 -4.57
N GLU A 67 9.36 -5.80 -4.93
CA GLU A 67 10.78 -5.61 -5.22
C GLU A 67 11.04 -5.27 -6.70
N ASP A 68 10.24 -5.84 -7.62
CA ASP A 68 10.37 -5.64 -9.06
C ASP A 68 9.37 -4.58 -9.55
N PHE A 69 9.80 -3.32 -9.50
CA PHE A 69 9.06 -2.20 -10.06
C PHE A 69 9.96 -1.33 -10.96
N LYS A 70 9.33 -0.63 -11.89
CA LYS A 70 9.98 0.31 -12.80
C LYS A 70 9.57 1.72 -12.43
N ALA A 71 10.54 2.61 -12.27
CA ALA A 71 10.29 4.04 -12.09
C ALA A 71 10.30 4.75 -13.46
N GLN A 72 9.18 5.38 -13.83
CA GLN A 72 9.03 6.07 -15.10
C GLN A 72 8.93 7.58 -14.89
N ILE A 73 9.87 8.33 -15.46
CA ILE A 73 9.83 9.78 -15.51
C ILE A 73 9.06 10.19 -16.76
N SER A 74 7.88 10.76 -16.58
CA SER A 74 6.99 11.19 -17.65
C SER A 74 7.15 12.68 -17.87
N LEU A 75 7.77 13.05 -18.99
CA LEU A 75 8.06 14.42 -19.38
C LEU A 75 7.06 14.93 -20.45
N ARG A 76 7.03 16.25 -20.65
CA ARG A 76 6.22 16.86 -21.73
C ARG A 76 6.73 16.43 -23.11
N ASP A 77 5.81 16.44 -24.08
CA ASP A 77 6.15 16.24 -25.49
C ASP A 77 6.79 17.52 -26.05
N PRO A 78 8.07 17.50 -26.44
CA PRO A 78 8.75 18.67 -27.01
C PRO A 78 8.16 19.11 -28.34
N GLU A 79 7.54 18.20 -29.11
CA GLU A 79 6.95 18.45 -30.41
C GLU A 79 5.50 18.97 -30.32
N ASN A 80 4.84 18.80 -29.15
CA ASN A 80 3.45 19.20 -28.96
C ASN A 80 3.23 19.98 -27.66
N LYS A 81 3.91 21.10 -27.52
CA LYS A 81 3.82 21.95 -26.33
C LYS A 81 2.44 22.52 -26.06
N ALA A 82 1.58 22.64 -27.09
CA ALA A 82 0.23 23.17 -26.95
C ALA A 82 -0.70 22.31 -26.07
N LYS A 83 -0.34 21.04 -25.82
CA LYS A 83 -1.04 20.12 -24.91
C LYS A 83 -0.87 20.53 -23.44
N TYR A 84 0.12 21.33 -23.10
CA TYR A 84 0.56 21.62 -21.74
C TYR A 84 0.31 23.08 -21.36
N ILE A 85 -0.07 23.32 -20.11
CA ILE A 85 -0.29 24.68 -19.57
C ILE A 85 0.97 25.18 -18.87
N GLY A 86 1.09 26.51 -18.73
CA GLY A 86 2.16 27.17 -18.02
C GLY A 86 3.34 27.56 -18.91
N SER A 87 4.37 28.13 -18.30
CA SER A 87 5.57 28.60 -18.98
C SER A 87 6.63 27.50 -19.18
N ASP A 88 7.44 27.62 -20.21
CA ASP A 88 8.58 26.72 -20.41
C ASP A 88 9.52 26.72 -19.20
N GLU A 89 9.73 27.87 -18.55
CA GLU A 89 10.57 27.98 -17.35
C GLU A 89 10.06 27.13 -16.17
N ASN A 90 8.74 27.14 -15.94
CA ASN A 90 8.11 26.31 -14.91
C ASN A 90 8.28 24.82 -15.21
N TRP A 91 8.14 24.42 -16.47
CA TRP A 91 8.33 23.04 -16.91
C TRP A 91 9.78 22.58 -16.73
N GLU A 92 10.75 23.40 -17.15
CA GLU A 92 12.18 23.08 -16.98
C GLU A 92 12.55 22.89 -15.51
N LYS A 93 12.05 23.75 -14.62
CA LYS A 93 12.26 23.62 -13.17
C LYS A 93 11.65 22.33 -12.62
N ALA A 94 10.41 22.01 -13.01
CA ALA A 94 9.71 20.82 -12.54
C ALA A 94 10.37 19.53 -13.05
N GLU A 95 10.70 19.47 -14.33
CA GLU A 95 11.37 18.33 -14.96
C GLU A 95 12.75 18.08 -14.34
N SER A 96 13.57 19.14 -14.16
CA SER A 96 14.88 19.03 -13.52
C SER A 96 14.78 18.53 -12.08
N ALA A 97 13.81 19.04 -11.30
CA ALA A 97 13.62 18.63 -9.91
C ALA A 97 13.30 17.13 -9.78
N ILE A 98 12.45 16.59 -10.67
CA ILE A 98 12.12 15.16 -10.70
C ILE A 98 13.32 14.30 -11.08
N ILE A 99 14.03 14.67 -12.15
CA ILE A 99 15.19 13.93 -12.63
C ILE A 99 16.28 13.89 -11.56
N GLU A 100 16.59 15.04 -10.95
CA GLU A 100 17.60 15.13 -9.88
C GLU A 100 17.21 14.33 -8.64
N ALA A 101 15.95 14.39 -8.20
CA ALA A 101 15.48 13.64 -7.05
C ALA A 101 15.52 12.12 -7.29
N ALA A 102 15.10 11.65 -8.46
CA ALA A 102 15.16 10.25 -8.83
C ALA A 102 16.62 9.73 -8.90
N ALA A 103 17.52 10.52 -9.47
CA ALA A 103 18.96 10.20 -9.54
C ALA A 103 19.59 10.14 -8.13
N GLU A 104 19.27 11.09 -7.25
CA GLU A 104 19.77 11.12 -5.86
C GLU A 104 19.31 9.89 -5.06
N LYS A 105 18.10 9.40 -5.32
CA LYS A 105 17.58 8.17 -4.72
C LYS A 105 18.08 6.89 -5.37
N GLY A 106 18.88 7.00 -6.45
CA GLY A 106 19.44 5.85 -7.17
C GLY A 106 18.37 4.98 -7.83
N LEU A 107 17.23 5.55 -8.22
CA LEU A 107 16.18 4.82 -8.91
C LEU A 107 16.63 4.46 -10.33
N ASP A 108 16.38 3.20 -10.72
CA ASP A 108 16.47 2.80 -12.12
C ASP A 108 15.27 3.36 -12.87
N THR A 109 15.51 4.40 -13.68
CA THR A 109 14.45 5.17 -14.32
C THR A 109 14.44 5.04 -15.83
N VAL A 110 13.22 5.01 -16.39
CA VAL A 110 12.98 5.17 -17.82
C VAL A 110 12.31 6.52 -18.05
N VAL A 111 12.78 7.25 -19.06
CA VAL A 111 12.20 8.55 -19.44
C VAL A 111 11.25 8.36 -20.60
N GLU A 112 10.02 8.82 -20.45
CA GLU A 112 8.98 8.80 -21.48
C GLU A 112 8.49 10.22 -21.78
N TYR A 113 8.57 10.61 -23.05
CA TYR A 113 8.08 11.91 -23.50
C TYR A 113 6.61 11.84 -23.95
N GLY A 114 5.86 12.88 -23.65
CA GLY A 114 4.44 12.93 -24.01
C GLY A 114 3.48 12.38 -22.98
N GLU A 115 3.99 11.68 -21.95
CA GLU A 115 3.22 11.02 -20.90
C GLU A 115 3.01 11.89 -19.65
N ALA A 116 3.56 13.10 -19.61
CA ALA A 116 3.31 14.06 -18.53
C ALA A 116 1.83 14.45 -18.46
N ALA A 117 1.37 14.83 -17.26
CA ALA A 117 0.08 15.48 -17.10
C ALA A 117 0.10 16.87 -17.79
N PHE A 118 -1.07 17.38 -18.19
CA PHE A 118 -1.12 18.67 -18.88
C PHE A 118 -0.62 19.84 -18.03
N TYR A 119 -0.54 19.68 -16.71
CA TYR A 119 -0.13 20.70 -15.75
C TYR A 119 1.26 20.50 -15.14
N GLY A 120 1.90 19.33 -15.34
CA GLY A 120 3.22 19.06 -14.78
C GLY A 120 3.77 17.68 -15.11
N PRO A 121 5.11 17.51 -15.00
CA PRO A 121 5.76 16.22 -15.15
C PRO A 121 5.48 15.32 -13.94
N LYS A 122 5.72 14.01 -14.11
CA LYS A 122 5.44 13.03 -13.07
C LYS A 122 6.48 11.92 -13.02
N LEU A 123 6.62 11.34 -11.83
CA LEU A 123 7.32 10.09 -11.59
C LEU A 123 6.27 9.02 -11.25
N ASP A 124 6.17 8.01 -12.11
CA ASP A 124 5.23 6.91 -11.97
C ASP A 124 5.97 5.65 -11.55
N PHE A 125 5.34 4.85 -10.69
CA PHE A 125 5.85 3.55 -10.27
C PHE A 125 4.99 2.46 -10.90
N MET A 126 5.61 1.70 -11.78
CA MET A 126 4.96 0.64 -12.55
C MET A 126 5.31 -0.71 -11.94
N VAL A 127 4.31 -1.51 -11.60
CA VAL A 127 4.47 -2.90 -11.13
C VAL A 127 3.85 -3.87 -12.10
N LYS A 128 4.33 -5.12 -12.09
CA LYS A 128 3.78 -6.18 -12.92
C LYS A 128 2.79 -7.02 -12.13
N ASP A 129 1.68 -7.38 -12.78
CA ASP A 129 0.78 -8.40 -12.27
C ASP A 129 1.34 -9.82 -12.53
N ALA A 130 0.63 -10.84 -12.06
CA ALA A 130 1.02 -12.23 -12.22
C ALA A 130 1.13 -12.70 -13.68
N LEU A 131 0.52 -11.97 -14.62
CA LEU A 131 0.59 -12.22 -16.06
C LEU A 131 1.67 -11.37 -16.76
N GLY A 132 2.44 -10.58 -16.01
CA GLY A 132 3.49 -9.70 -16.54
C GLY A 132 2.98 -8.40 -17.18
N ARG A 133 1.69 -8.03 -16.98
CA ARG A 133 1.16 -6.75 -17.45
C ARG A 133 1.59 -5.65 -16.48
N GLU A 134 2.05 -4.52 -17.02
CA GLU A 134 2.46 -3.36 -16.22
C GLU A 134 1.25 -2.52 -15.79
N TRP A 135 1.19 -2.18 -14.51
CA TRP A 135 0.18 -1.31 -13.93
C TRP A 135 0.83 -0.16 -13.20
N GLN A 136 0.41 1.05 -13.52
CA GLN A 136 0.77 2.22 -12.74
C GLN A 136 0.07 2.16 -11.38
N LEU A 137 0.84 2.13 -10.32
CA LEU A 137 0.38 2.26 -8.94
C LEU A 137 0.69 3.66 -8.43
N GLY A 138 1.87 3.86 -7.84
CA GLY A 138 2.26 5.14 -7.29
C GLY A 138 2.51 6.22 -8.33
N THR A 139 2.22 7.48 -7.99
CA THR A 139 2.58 8.63 -8.80
C THR A 139 2.93 9.83 -7.92
N ILE A 140 3.90 10.63 -8.38
CA ILE A 140 4.31 11.89 -7.77
C ILE A 140 4.42 12.93 -8.89
N GLN A 141 3.81 14.10 -8.72
CA GLN A 141 3.78 15.15 -9.72
C GLN A 141 4.20 16.49 -9.14
N VAL A 142 4.98 17.27 -9.88
CA VAL A 142 5.34 18.65 -9.51
C VAL A 142 4.52 19.61 -10.33
N ASP A 143 3.87 20.55 -9.67
CA ASP A 143 2.93 21.47 -10.29
C ASP A 143 3.21 22.92 -9.86
N TYR A 144 3.64 23.72 -10.83
CA TYR A 144 3.79 25.18 -10.71
C TYR A 144 2.56 25.93 -11.22
N ASN A 145 1.64 25.26 -11.92
CA ASN A 145 0.59 25.88 -12.70
C ASN A 145 -0.72 26.07 -11.92
N LEU A 146 -1.17 25.05 -11.17
CA LEU A 146 -2.39 25.17 -10.38
C LEU A 146 -2.26 26.21 -9.26
N PRO A 147 -1.12 26.30 -8.53
CA PRO A 147 -0.93 27.39 -7.55
C PRO A 147 -1.10 28.78 -8.16
N GLU A 148 -0.65 28.99 -9.40
CA GLU A 148 -0.86 30.24 -10.12
C GLU A 148 -2.32 30.46 -10.47
N ARG A 149 -3.01 29.46 -11.01
CA ARG A 149 -4.43 29.53 -11.36
C ARG A 149 -5.37 29.77 -10.20
N PHE A 150 -5.02 29.22 -9.02
CA PHE A 150 -5.76 29.43 -7.77
C PHE A 150 -5.31 30.69 -7.00
N GLU A 151 -4.36 31.45 -7.56
CA GLU A 151 -3.82 32.66 -6.95
C GLU A 151 -3.29 32.43 -5.52
N LEU A 152 -2.73 31.23 -5.26
CA LEU A 152 -2.19 30.87 -3.97
C LEU A 152 -0.97 31.73 -3.64
N GLU A 153 -0.86 32.20 -2.41
CA GLU A 153 0.24 33.05 -1.96
C GLU A 153 0.68 32.71 -0.54
N TYR A 154 1.97 32.85 -0.27
CA TYR A 154 2.52 32.88 1.08
C TYR A 154 3.40 34.13 1.27
N THR A 155 3.57 34.57 2.53
CA THR A 155 4.48 35.66 2.84
C THR A 155 5.89 35.12 3.06
N GLY A 156 6.84 35.60 2.25
CA GLY A 156 8.26 35.23 2.32
C GLY A 156 9.01 35.89 3.50
N THR A 157 10.29 35.55 3.63
CA THR A 157 11.18 36.17 4.63
C THR A 157 11.44 37.65 4.36
N ASP A 158 11.23 38.08 3.11
CA ASP A 158 11.32 39.46 2.64
C ASP A 158 10.01 40.26 2.84
N ASN A 159 9.04 39.69 3.53
CA ASN A 159 7.69 40.24 3.75
C ASN A 159 6.90 40.47 2.43
N LYS A 160 7.32 39.88 1.33
CA LYS A 160 6.57 39.93 0.05
C LYS A 160 5.75 38.66 -0.14
N LYS A 161 4.79 38.78 -1.07
CA LYS A 161 3.98 37.64 -1.50
C LYS A 161 4.73 36.81 -2.53
N HIS A 162 4.72 35.50 -2.34
CA HIS A 162 5.35 34.53 -3.21
C HIS A 162 4.37 33.42 -3.55
N ARG A 163 4.56 32.77 -4.71
CA ARG A 163 3.77 31.63 -5.15
C ARG A 163 4.34 30.34 -4.61
N PRO A 164 3.56 29.49 -3.92
CA PRO A 164 4.01 28.14 -3.56
C PRO A 164 4.07 27.23 -4.80
N VAL A 165 4.76 26.13 -4.66
CA VAL A 165 4.73 25.00 -5.59
C VAL A 165 3.85 23.92 -4.99
N MET A 166 3.12 23.16 -5.79
CA MET A 166 2.33 22.03 -5.35
C MET A 166 2.99 20.72 -5.77
N ILE A 167 2.98 19.75 -4.87
CA ILE A 167 3.33 18.36 -5.18
C ILE A 167 2.08 17.52 -4.93
N HIS A 168 1.63 16.80 -5.97
CA HIS A 168 0.57 15.81 -5.86
C HIS A 168 1.21 14.44 -5.67
N ARG A 169 0.67 13.62 -4.78
CA ARG A 169 1.16 12.26 -4.60
C ARG A 169 0.05 11.27 -4.27
N ALA A 170 0.16 10.08 -4.81
CA ALA A 170 -0.67 8.94 -4.48
C ALA A 170 0.22 7.68 -4.52
N PRO A 171 0.80 7.23 -3.38
CA PRO A 171 1.65 6.04 -3.31
C PRO A 171 0.98 4.75 -3.77
N PHE A 172 -0.30 4.54 -3.41
CA PHE A 172 -1.08 3.39 -3.87
C PHE A 172 -1.77 3.64 -5.22
N GLY A 173 -2.09 4.92 -5.52
CA GLY A 173 -2.92 5.29 -6.66
C GLY A 173 -4.39 4.92 -6.44
N SER A 174 -5.02 4.17 -7.34
CA SER A 174 -6.34 3.59 -7.10
C SER A 174 -6.23 2.42 -6.13
N MET A 175 -6.92 2.51 -4.98
CA MET A 175 -6.95 1.44 -3.97
C MET A 175 -7.52 0.14 -4.54
N GLU A 176 -8.50 0.22 -5.43
CA GLU A 176 -9.10 -0.94 -6.08
C GLU A 176 -8.08 -1.66 -6.96
N ARG A 177 -7.33 -0.91 -7.79
CA ARG A 177 -6.24 -1.47 -8.60
C ARG A 177 -5.13 -2.04 -7.73
N PHE A 178 -4.73 -1.29 -6.72
CA PHE A 178 -3.69 -1.70 -5.80
C PHE A 178 -4.03 -3.02 -5.13
N VAL A 179 -5.25 -3.15 -4.57
CA VAL A 179 -5.74 -4.40 -3.95
C VAL A 179 -5.76 -5.55 -4.95
N ALA A 180 -6.23 -5.32 -6.19
CA ALA A 180 -6.23 -6.36 -7.22
C ALA A 180 -4.82 -6.88 -7.53
N VAL A 181 -3.86 -5.97 -7.74
CA VAL A 181 -2.46 -6.32 -8.01
C VAL A 181 -1.83 -7.01 -6.79
N LEU A 182 -2.13 -6.53 -5.58
CA LEU A 182 -1.64 -7.14 -4.33
C LEU A 182 -2.16 -8.57 -4.14
N ILE A 183 -3.45 -8.84 -4.39
CA ILE A 183 -4.03 -10.19 -4.31
C ILE A 183 -3.30 -11.14 -5.27
N GLU A 184 -3.04 -10.69 -6.50
CA GLU A 184 -2.29 -11.48 -7.48
C GLU A 184 -0.83 -11.68 -7.07
N HIS A 185 -0.17 -10.64 -6.59
CA HIS A 185 1.21 -10.68 -6.09
C HIS A 185 1.39 -11.69 -4.97
N CYS A 186 0.48 -11.68 -3.99
CA CYS A 186 0.46 -12.62 -2.86
C CYS A 186 -0.04 -14.01 -3.24
N GLY A 187 -0.68 -14.15 -4.40
CA GLY A 187 -1.47 -15.34 -4.72
C GLY A 187 -2.54 -15.62 -3.67
N GLY A 188 -3.01 -14.58 -2.94
CA GLY A 188 -3.95 -14.66 -1.82
C GLY A 188 -3.34 -15.06 -0.47
N ASN A 189 -2.03 -15.34 -0.41
CA ASN A 189 -1.33 -15.64 0.83
C ASN A 189 -0.76 -14.34 1.41
N PHE A 190 -1.61 -13.58 2.11
CA PHE A 190 -1.24 -12.28 2.65
C PHE A 190 -0.24 -12.39 3.81
N PRO A 191 0.67 -11.41 3.97
CA PRO A 191 1.44 -11.28 5.21
C PRO A 191 0.50 -11.13 6.40
N LEU A 192 0.93 -11.63 7.55
CA LEU A 192 0.09 -11.71 8.75
C LEU A 192 -0.56 -10.39 9.15
N TRP A 193 0.16 -9.28 9.03
CA TRP A 193 -0.34 -7.94 9.37
C TRP A 193 -1.42 -7.41 8.40
N LEU A 194 -1.55 -8.00 7.20
CA LEU A 194 -2.58 -7.69 6.19
C LEU A 194 -3.67 -8.75 6.12
N ALA A 195 -3.47 -9.93 6.72
CA ALA A 195 -4.44 -11.01 6.65
C ALA A 195 -5.74 -10.62 7.39
N PRO A 196 -6.92 -10.69 6.72
CA PRO A 196 -8.20 -10.42 7.37
C PRO A 196 -8.48 -11.36 8.53
N ASP A 197 -8.16 -12.64 8.34
CA ASP A 197 -8.18 -13.69 9.35
C ASP A 197 -6.74 -14.14 9.60
N GLN A 198 -6.18 -13.75 10.73
CA GLN A 198 -4.79 -14.05 11.10
C GLN A 198 -4.61 -15.48 11.59
N PHE A 199 -5.68 -16.04 12.13
CA PHE A 199 -5.75 -17.44 12.55
C PHE A 199 -7.16 -18.01 12.36
N THR A 200 -7.28 -19.32 12.45
CA THR A 200 -8.55 -20.01 12.70
C THR A 200 -8.38 -20.99 13.86
N ILE A 201 -9.38 -21.09 14.75
CA ILE A 201 -9.40 -22.07 15.85
C ILE A 201 -10.27 -23.25 15.44
N LEU A 202 -9.72 -24.45 15.56
CA LEU A 202 -10.33 -25.71 15.20
C LEU A 202 -10.55 -26.56 16.46
N PRO A 203 -11.71 -26.47 17.16
CA PRO A 203 -12.05 -27.43 18.22
C PRO A 203 -12.22 -28.83 17.59
N ILE A 204 -11.61 -29.84 18.20
CA ILE A 204 -11.69 -31.23 17.71
C ILE A 204 -13.07 -31.87 17.96
N SER A 205 -13.86 -31.32 18.88
CA SER A 205 -15.27 -31.65 19.12
C SER A 205 -15.99 -30.50 19.79
N GLU A 206 -17.33 -30.57 19.84
CA GLU A 206 -18.19 -29.57 20.49
C GLU A 206 -17.86 -29.33 21.97
N LYS A 207 -17.26 -30.31 22.64
CA LYS A 207 -16.86 -30.20 24.06
C LYS A 207 -15.85 -29.08 24.30
N TYR A 208 -15.05 -28.73 23.29
CA TYR A 208 -13.96 -27.77 23.40
C TYR A 208 -14.31 -26.39 22.82
N HIS A 209 -15.59 -26.15 22.50
CA HIS A 209 -16.05 -24.84 22.01
C HIS A 209 -15.82 -23.73 23.04
N ASP A 210 -16.09 -24.00 24.32
CA ASP A 210 -15.89 -23.03 25.39
C ASP A 210 -14.41 -22.66 25.56
N TYR A 211 -13.51 -23.63 25.40
CA TYR A 211 -12.08 -23.36 25.44
C TYR A 211 -11.62 -22.58 24.20
N ALA A 212 -12.13 -22.92 23.03
CA ALA A 212 -11.88 -22.16 21.80
C ALA A 212 -12.30 -20.68 21.92
N GLU A 213 -13.45 -20.44 22.55
CA GLU A 213 -13.92 -19.06 22.83
C GLU A 213 -12.99 -18.32 23.79
N LYS A 214 -12.51 -18.99 24.86
CA LYS A 214 -11.50 -18.39 25.78
C LYS A 214 -10.22 -18.01 25.04
N VAL A 215 -9.71 -18.88 24.16
CA VAL A 215 -8.53 -18.60 23.32
C VAL A 215 -8.78 -17.40 22.41
N SER A 216 -9.92 -17.37 21.70
CA SER A 216 -10.30 -16.25 20.83
C SER A 216 -10.39 -14.93 21.59
N GLN A 217 -11.07 -14.92 22.75
CA GLN A 217 -11.20 -13.74 23.60
C GLN A 217 -9.86 -13.25 24.16
N PHE A 218 -8.95 -14.17 24.47
CA PHE A 218 -7.59 -13.80 24.88
C PHE A 218 -6.86 -13.06 23.77
N LEU A 219 -6.86 -13.60 22.53
CA LEU A 219 -6.16 -13.01 21.38
C LEU A 219 -6.76 -11.66 20.94
N LYS A 220 -8.08 -11.53 21.00
CA LYS A 220 -8.78 -10.26 20.69
C LYS A 220 -8.34 -9.08 21.55
N LYS A 221 -7.84 -9.30 22.77
CA LYS A 221 -7.32 -8.23 23.64
C LYS A 221 -6.06 -7.55 23.08
N TYR A 222 -5.42 -8.22 22.11
CA TYR A 222 -4.19 -7.76 21.45
C TYR A 222 -4.42 -7.45 19.97
N ASP A 223 -5.69 -7.23 19.57
CA ASP A 223 -6.10 -6.96 18.19
C ASP A 223 -5.73 -8.08 17.20
N ILE A 224 -5.54 -9.32 17.71
CA ILE A 224 -5.28 -10.50 16.91
C ILE A 224 -6.63 -11.20 16.64
N CYS A 225 -7.02 -11.28 15.36
CA CYS A 225 -8.37 -11.68 14.97
C CYS A 225 -8.41 -12.90 14.07
N GLY A 226 -9.42 -13.75 14.28
CA GLY A 226 -9.69 -14.91 13.44
C GLY A 226 -10.95 -15.66 13.87
N PRO A 227 -11.53 -16.50 13.00
CA PRO A 227 -12.76 -17.25 13.27
C PRO A 227 -12.50 -18.50 14.09
N ILE A 228 -13.58 -19.02 14.71
CA ILE A 228 -13.65 -20.38 15.25
C ILE A 228 -14.48 -21.22 14.31
N ASP A 229 -13.96 -22.39 13.90
CA ASP A 229 -14.70 -23.33 13.05
C ASP A 229 -15.57 -24.27 13.89
N HIS A 230 -16.81 -23.87 14.09
CA HIS A 230 -17.83 -24.63 14.86
C HIS A 230 -18.47 -25.78 14.06
N ARG A 231 -18.10 -26.01 12.82
CA ARG A 231 -18.70 -27.07 11.99
C ARG A 231 -18.46 -28.45 12.59
N ALA A 232 -19.47 -29.33 12.48
CA ALA A 232 -19.36 -30.75 12.85
C ALA A 232 -18.64 -31.54 11.75
N GLU A 233 -17.35 -31.27 11.56
CA GLU A 233 -16.49 -31.89 10.55
C GLU A 233 -15.22 -32.47 11.19
N THR A 234 -14.56 -33.38 10.48
CA THR A 234 -13.27 -33.93 10.96
C THR A 234 -12.19 -32.86 11.03
N THR A 235 -11.30 -32.94 12.02
CA THR A 235 -10.17 -32.00 12.17
C THR A 235 -9.33 -31.91 10.90
N GLY A 236 -9.08 -33.04 10.21
CA GLY A 236 -8.33 -33.07 8.96
C GLY A 236 -9.00 -32.27 7.85
N ARG A 237 -10.36 -32.30 7.75
CA ARG A 237 -11.07 -31.50 6.79
C ARG A 237 -11.02 -30.01 7.13
N LYS A 238 -11.23 -29.66 8.39
CA LYS A 238 -11.10 -28.25 8.85
C LYS A 238 -9.70 -27.67 8.57
N ILE A 239 -8.64 -28.46 8.83
CA ILE A 239 -7.26 -28.05 8.50
C ILE A 239 -7.12 -27.81 7.00
N ARG A 240 -7.59 -28.75 6.16
CA ARG A 240 -7.52 -28.59 4.70
C ARG A 240 -8.27 -27.33 4.22
N ASP A 241 -9.45 -27.08 4.74
CA ASP A 241 -10.25 -25.93 4.36
C ASP A 241 -9.53 -24.63 4.76
N ALA A 242 -8.90 -24.57 5.94
CA ALA A 242 -8.09 -23.44 6.41
C ALA A 242 -6.86 -23.22 5.51
N GLU A 243 -6.16 -24.29 5.12
CA GLU A 243 -5.04 -24.23 4.18
C GLU A 243 -5.48 -23.72 2.79
N VAL A 244 -6.61 -24.18 2.27
CA VAL A 244 -7.17 -23.69 0.99
C VAL A 244 -7.55 -22.21 1.08
N SER A 245 -8.08 -21.79 2.24
CA SER A 245 -8.40 -20.37 2.52
C SER A 245 -7.19 -19.51 2.83
N LYS A 246 -5.98 -20.10 2.87
CA LYS A 246 -4.69 -19.42 3.10
C LYS A 246 -4.65 -18.63 4.40
N ILE A 247 -5.28 -19.15 5.45
CA ILE A 247 -5.24 -18.55 6.78
C ILE A 247 -3.83 -18.78 7.36
N PRO A 248 -3.12 -17.72 7.81
CA PRO A 248 -1.72 -17.81 8.23
C PRO A 248 -1.44 -18.80 9.36
N TYR A 249 -2.32 -18.86 10.37
CA TYR A 249 -2.17 -19.78 11.50
C TYR A 249 -3.43 -20.60 11.75
N ILE A 250 -3.22 -21.87 12.04
CA ILE A 250 -4.27 -22.83 12.40
C ILE A 250 -4.02 -23.24 13.85
N ILE A 251 -4.99 -22.98 14.73
CA ILE A 251 -4.97 -23.32 16.15
C ILE A 251 -5.89 -24.51 16.36
N ILE A 252 -5.38 -25.59 16.90
CA ILE A 252 -6.15 -26.79 17.21
C ILE A 252 -6.28 -26.90 18.72
N VAL A 253 -7.51 -27.14 19.21
CA VAL A 253 -7.80 -27.28 20.63
C VAL A 253 -8.61 -28.56 20.89
N GLY A 254 -8.18 -29.30 21.89
CA GLY A 254 -8.78 -30.55 22.35
C GLY A 254 -8.58 -30.74 23.86
N GLU A 255 -8.77 -31.96 24.35
CA GLU A 255 -8.67 -32.30 25.76
C GLU A 255 -7.31 -31.98 26.38
N ARG A 256 -6.27 -32.24 25.62
CA ARG A 256 -4.89 -31.98 26.09
C ARG A 256 -4.64 -30.48 26.22
N GLU A 257 -4.99 -29.73 25.20
CA GLU A 257 -4.79 -28.28 25.16
C GLU A 257 -5.60 -27.56 26.25
N GLU A 258 -6.87 -28.00 26.49
CA GLU A 258 -7.69 -27.43 27.55
C GLU A 258 -7.12 -27.75 28.94
N ASN A 259 -6.65 -29.00 29.20
CA ASN A 259 -6.11 -29.40 30.47
C ASN A 259 -4.74 -28.73 30.81
N GLU A 260 -3.93 -28.50 29.79
CA GLU A 260 -2.60 -27.90 29.92
C GLU A 260 -2.63 -26.37 29.72
N GLU A 261 -3.80 -25.77 29.44
CA GLU A 261 -3.97 -24.36 29.09
C GLU A 261 -3.06 -23.92 27.94
N THR A 262 -2.90 -24.77 26.91
CA THR A 262 -2.07 -24.58 25.74
C THR A 262 -2.92 -24.55 24.46
N ILE A 263 -2.25 -24.34 23.32
CA ILE A 263 -2.82 -24.47 21.97
C ILE A 263 -1.83 -25.24 21.08
N SER A 264 -2.33 -26.09 20.20
CA SER A 264 -1.51 -26.70 19.14
C SER A 264 -1.58 -25.82 17.90
N VAL A 265 -0.43 -25.37 17.39
CA VAL A 265 -0.35 -24.35 16.33
C VAL A 265 0.34 -24.91 15.10
N ARG A 266 -0.25 -24.66 13.94
CA ARG A 266 0.33 -24.92 12.62
C ARG A 266 0.38 -23.62 11.83
N LYS A 267 1.46 -23.41 11.08
CA LYS A 267 1.56 -22.30 10.11
C LYS A 267 1.06 -22.79 8.74
N HIS A 268 0.48 -21.87 7.96
CA HIS A 268 0.12 -22.14 6.57
C HIS A 268 1.35 -22.68 5.81
N GLY A 269 1.14 -23.68 4.94
CA GLY A 269 2.23 -24.38 4.27
C GLY A 269 2.77 -25.61 5.02
N GLY A 270 2.19 -25.94 6.19
CA GLY A 270 2.40 -27.23 6.86
C GLY A 270 3.43 -27.25 7.99
N GLU A 271 4.08 -26.15 8.35
CA GLU A 271 4.96 -26.07 9.51
C GLU A 271 4.16 -26.28 10.80
N ASP A 272 4.57 -27.25 11.62
CA ASP A 272 3.96 -27.58 12.90
C ASP A 272 4.80 -27.00 14.04
N LEU A 273 4.25 -26.00 14.74
CA LEU A 273 4.91 -25.35 15.87
C LEU A 273 4.68 -26.12 17.20
N GLY A 274 3.85 -27.17 17.16
CA GLY A 274 3.50 -27.99 18.30
C GLY A 274 2.62 -27.30 19.32
N SER A 275 2.62 -27.82 20.55
CA SER A 275 1.85 -27.24 21.67
C SER A 275 2.64 -26.11 22.32
N ILE A 276 2.00 -24.93 22.39
CA ILE A 276 2.60 -23.72 22.99
C ILE A 276 1.58 -23.01 23.88
N SER A 277 2.05 -22.19 24.83
CA SER A 277 1.16 -21.34 25.63
C SER A 277 0.55 -20.20 24.81
N LEU A 278 -0.61 -19.70 25.24
CA LEU A 278 -1.27 -18.55 24.63
C LEU A 278 -0.37 -17.32 24.61
N GLU A 279 0.36 -17.07 25.69
CA GLU A 279 1.31 -15.94 25.77
C GLU A 279 2.42 -16.05 24.73
N LYS A 280 3.03 -17.23 24.59
CA LYS A 280 4.08 -17.46 23.59
C LYS A 280 3.56 -17.26 22.17
N PHE A 281 2.35 -17.71 21.87
CA PHE A 281 1.72 -17.51 20.57
C PHE A 281 1.42 -16.02 20.30
N LYS A 282 0.86 -15.33 21.29
CA LYS A 282 0.63 -13.88 21.23
C LYS A 282 1.93 -13.14 20.93
N ASP A 283 3.02 -13.42 21.68
CA ASP A 283 4.31 -12.75 21.49
C ASP A 283 4.88 -13.02 20.08
N LEU A 284 4.74 -14.24 19.57
CA LEU A 284 5.16 -14.62 18.22
C LEU A 284 4.43 -13.81 17.16
N ILE A 285 3.10 -13.77 17.22
CA ILE A 285 2.26 -13.04 16.27
C ILE A 285 2.50 -11.53 16.34
N THR A 286 2.52 -10.96 17.54
CA THR A 286 2.77 -9.53 17.72
C THR A 286 4.12 -9.13 17.12
N LYS A 287 5.16 -9.90 17.35
CA LYS A 287 6.48 -9.66 16.76
C LYS A 287 6.47 -9.73 15.22
N GLU A 288 5.73 -10.69 14.64
CA GLU A 288 5.61 -10.82 13.19
C GLU A 288 4.84 -9.63 12.58
N ILE A 289 3.79 -9.17 13.24
CA ILE A 289 3.02 -7.98 12.85
C ILE A 289 3.86 -6.72 12.96
N ASP A 290 4.51 -6.47 14.11
CA ASP A 290 5.28 -5.25 14.37
C ASP A 290 6.48 -5.10 13.43
N ASN A 291 7.07 -6.19 13.00
CA ASN A 291 8.17 -6.18 12.05
C ASN A 291 7.70 -5.96 10.59
N LEU A 292 6.40 -5.82 10.33
CA LEU A 292 5.83 -5.76 8.98
C LEU A 292 6.45 -6.84 8.09
N THR A 293 6.57 -8.07 8.64
CA THR A 293 7.23 -9.17 7.94
C THR A 293 6.52 -9.40 6.61
N ALA A 294 7.17 -8.98 5.54
CA ALA A 294 6.73 -9.23 4.17
C ALA A 294 6.85 -10.72 3.85
N PHE A 295 6.31 -11.13 2.69
CA PHE A 295 6.31 -12.51 2.24
C PHE A 295 7.65 -13.20 2.44
N ASN A 296 7.67 -14.32 3.14
CA ASN A 296 8.65 -15.36 2.92
C ASN A 296 8.10 -16.24 1.76
N ASN A 297 8.57 -15.97 0.54
CA ASN A 297 8.38 -16.88 -0.59
C ASN A 297 9.17 -18.16 -0.38
#